data_f72771fab833eada62786ab35a9b8eed
#
_entry.id   f72771fab833eada62786ab35a9b8eed
#
_cell.length_a   1.000
_cell.length_b   1.000
_cell.length_c   1.000
_cell.angle_alpha   90.00
_cell.angle_beta   90.00
_cell.angle_gamma   90.00
#
_symmetry.space_group_name_H-M   'P 1'
#
loop_
_entity.id
_entity.type
_entity.pdbx_description
1 polymer ?
#
loop_
_entity_poly.entity_id
_entity_poly.type
_entity_poly.pdbx_seq_one_letter_code
_entity_poly.pdbx_strand_id
1 'polypeptide(L)' 'METKIRQFRQEKGITQQELADLVGVTRQTINALENARYNPSLLLAYKITKILDQDSIEDVFIIQE' A
#
# COMPACT_ATOMS: atom_id res chain seq x y z
N MET A 1 4.42 12.66 0.67
CA MET A 1 4.33 11.35 1.34
C MET A 1 5.11 10.32 0.54
N GLU A 2 5.83 9.45 1.22
CA GLU A 2 6.50 8.33 0.59
C GLU A 2 5.84 7.04 1.03
N THR A 3 5.98 5.97 0.25
CA THR A 3 5.45 4.68 0.65
C THR A 3 6.49 3.57 0.48
N LYS A 4 6.33 2.52 1.27
CA LYS A 4 7.12 1.30 1.15
C LYS A 4 6.27 0.15 0.63
N ILE A 5 5.14 0.45 0.00
CA ILE A 5 4.22 -0.57 -0.51
C ILE A 5 4.94 -1.51 -1.48
N ARG A 6 5.66 -0.94 -2.46
CA ARG A 6 6.36 -1.76 -3.47
C ARG A 6 7.37 -2.69 -2.82
N GLN A 7 8.17 -2.17 -1.89
CA GLN A 7 9.19 -2.95 -1.19
C GLN A 7 8.55 -4.14 -0.48
N PHE A 8 7.56 -3.90 0.36
CA PHE A 8 6.91 -4.96 1.12
C PHE A 8 6.13 -5.92 0.23
N ARG A 9 5.51 -5.39 -0.84
CA ARG A 9 4.81 -6.21 -1.81
C ARG A 9 5.76 -7.19 -2.51
N GLN A 10 6.93 -6.69 -2.93
CA GLN A 10 7.94 -7.52 -3.59
C GLN A 10 8.52 -8.55 -2.63
N GLU A 11 8.76 -8.17 -1.38
CA GLU A 11 9.23 -9.10 -0.35
C GLU A 11 8.22 -10.22 -0.10
N LYS A 12 6.93 -9.90 -0.18
CA LYS A 12 5.85 -10.88 -0.02
C LYS A 12 5.64 -11.70 -1.30
N GLY A 13 6.17 -11.26 -2.44
CA GLY A 13 6.04 -11.97 -3.70
C GLY A 13 4.69 -11.81 -4.39
N ILE A 14 4.00 -10.72 -4.17
CA ILE A 14 2.70 -10.47 -4.83
C ILE A 14 2.79 -9.33 -5.81
N THR A 15 1.93 -9.38 -6.85
CA THR A 15 1.86 -8.33 -7.88
C THR A 15 0.98 -7.18 -7.41
N GLN A 16 1.05 -6.05 -8.15
CA GLN A 16 0.14 -4.93 -7.91
C GLN A 16 -1.32 -5.37 -8.03
N GLN A 17 -1.63 -6.20 -9.04
CA GLN A 17 -3.00 -6.68 -9.25
C GLN A 17 -3.45 -7.56 -8.09
N GLU A 18 -2.58 -8.44 -7.60
CA GLU A 18 -2.92 -9.29 -6.47
C GLU A 18 -3.21 -8.46 -5.22
N LEU A 19 -2.38 -7.45 -4.95
CA LEU A 19 -2.64 -6.57 -3.81
C LEU A 19 -3.94 -5.80 -3.99
N ALA A 20 -4.19 -5.28 -5.20
CA ALA A 20 -5.43 -4.56 -5.51
C ALA A 20 -6.66 -5.43 -5.24
N ASP A 21 -6.62 -6.68 -5.70
CA ASP A 21 -7.71 -7.62 -5.50
C ASP A 21 -7.95 -7.90 -4.01
N LEU A 22 -6.88 -8.05 -3.25
CA LEU A 22 -6.97 -8.35 -1.82
C LEU A 22 -7.58 -7.22 -1.00
N VAL A 23 -7.35 -5.96 -1.42
CA VAL A 23 -7.87 -4.81 -0.67
C VAL A 23 -9.09 -4.15 -1.35
N GLY A 24 -9.54 -4.68 -2.49
CA GLY A 24 -10.78 -4.25 -3.12
C GLY A 24 -10.69 -2.96 -3.92
N VAL A 25 -9.54 -2.69 -4.55
CA VAL A 25 -9.36 -1.51 -5.41
C VAL A 25 -8.79 -1.94 -6.76
N THR A 26 -8.59 -0.98 -7.67
CA THR A 26 -8.00 -1.28 -8.97
C THR A 26 -6.48 -1.27 -8.89
N ARG A 27 -5.84 -1.94 -9.87
CA ARG A 27 -4.39 -1.89 -9.99
C ARG A 27 -3.88 -0.46 -10.17
N GLN A 28 -4.64 0.38 -10.89
CA GLN A 28 -4.28 1.78 -11.06
C GLN A 28 -4.16 2.50 -9.73
N THR A 29 -5.06 2.20 -8.78
CA THR A 29 -5.00 2.79 -7.44
C THR A 29 -3.74 2.36 -6.72
N ILE A 30 -3.37 1.09 -6.77
CA ILE A 30 -2.14 0.60 -6.14
C ILE A 30 -0.93 1.27 -6.79
N ASN A 31 -0.90 1.36 -8.12
CA ASN A 31 0.19 2.02 -8.83
C ASN A 31 0.33 3.48 -8.40
N ALA A 32 -0.79 4.21 -8.31
CA ALA A 32 -0.78 5.60 -7.87
C ALA A 32 -0.27 5.74 -6.43
N LEU A 33 -0.65 4.82 -5.55
CA LEU A 33 -0.17 4.82 -4.17
C LEU A 33 1.33 4.55 -4.10
N GLU A 34 1.83 3.59 -4.87
CA GLU A 34 3.27 3.27 -4.88
C GLU A 34 4.11 4.44 -5.38
N ASN A 35 3.53 5.28 -6.24
CA ASN A 35 4.21 6.47 -6.77
C ASN A 35 3.86 7.74 -6.01
N ALA A 36 3.21 7.63 -4.87
CA ALA A 36 2.83 8.74 -3.98
C ALA A 36 1.99 9.81 -4.67
N ARG A 37 1.13 9.41 -5.63
CA ARG A 37 0.26 10.31 -6.38
C ARG A 37 -1.16 10.36 -5.82
N TYR A 38 -1.43 9.65 -4.76
CA TYR A 38 -2.77 9.48 -4.23
C TYR A 38 -2.69 9.22 -2.73
N ASN A 39 -3.51 9.91 -1.96
CA ASN A 39 -3.60 9.70 -0.52
C ASN A 39 -4.72 8.71 -0.24
N PRO A 40 -4.42 7.54 0.36
CA PRO A 40 -5.45 6.56 0.63
C PRO A 40 -6.37 7.01 1.77
N SER A 41 -7.59 6.47 1.79
CA SER A 41 -8.43 6.56 2.97
C SER A 41 -7.74 5.83 4.13
N LEU A 42 -8.12 6.16 5.36
CA LEU A 42 -7.58 5.46 6.52
C LEU A 42 -7.85 3.97 6.45
N LEU A 43 -9.05 3.57 6.02
CA LEU A 43 -9.41 2.16 5.91
C LEU A 43 -8.54 1.45 4.88
N LEU A 44 -8.32 2.07 3.71
CA LEU A 44 -7.48 1.46 2.68
C LEU A 44 -6.03 1.32 3.15
N ALA A 45 -5.50 2.36 3.80
CA ALA A 45 -4.15 2.31 4.35
C ALA A 45 -4.01 1.18 5.38
N TYR A 46 -5.02 1.01 6.23
CA TYR A 46 -5.04 -0.06 7.22
C TYR A 46 -5.03 -1.44 6.56
N LYS A 47 -5.91 -1.65 5.56
CA LYS A 47 -5.99 -2.93 4.85
C LYS A 47 -4.67 -3.29 4.17
N ILE A 48 -4.06 -2.33 3.49
CA ILE A 48 -2.77 -2.54 2.82
C ILE A 48 -1.71 -2.92 3.85
N THR A 49 -1.65 -2.19 4.95
CA THR A 49 -0.68 -2.45 6.01
C THR A 49 -0.80 -3.87 6.54
N LYS A 50 -2.02 -4.35 6.78
CA LYS A 50 -2.25 -5.69 7.30
C LYS A 50 -1.92 -6.78 6.27
N ILE A 51 -2.28 -6.58 5.01
CA ILE A 51 -1.94 -7.52 3.94
C ILE A 51 -0.42 -7.64 3.79
N LEU A 52 0.31 -6.54 3.98
CA LEU A 52 1.76 -6.53 3.87
C LEU A 52 2.47 -6.99 5.17
N ASP A 53 1.70 -7.48 6.14
CA ASP A 53 2.20 -8.02 7.42
C ASP A 53 2.98 -7.00 8.25
N GLN A 54 2.59 -5.73 8.18
CA GLN A 54 3.20 -4.69 8.99
C GLN A 54 2.34 -4.35 10.20
N ASP A 55 2.98 -3.84 11.26
CA ASP A 55 2.30 -3.58 12.53
C ASP A 55 1.54 -2.26 12.51
N SER A 56 2.02 -1.25 11.80
CA SER A 56 1.39 0.05 11.81
C SER A 56 1.40 0.69 10.42
N ILE A 57 0.46 1.60 10.19
CA ILE A 57 0.37 2.37 8.95
C ILE A 57 1.67 3.12 8.67
N GLU A 58 2.33 3.62 9.73
CA GLU A 58 3.56 4.38 9.60
C GLU A 58 4.75 3.55 9.11
N ASP A 59 4.66 2.23 9.23
CA ASP A 59 5.68 1.35 8.65
C ASP A 59 5.62 1.32 7.12
N VAL A 60 4.44 1.60 6.56
CA VAL A 60 4.19 1.52 5.12
C VAL A 60 4.10 2.90 4.49
N PHE A 61 3.44 3.84 5.15
CA PHE A 61 3.22 5.20 4.64
C PHE A 61 4.05 6.18 5.46
N ILE A 62 5.04 6.78 4.82
CA ILE A 62 5.95 7.73 5.48
C ILE A 62 5.38 9.12 5.28
N ILE A 63 4.79 9.66 6.33
CA ILE A 63 4.16 10.98 6.30
C ILE A 63 5.17 12.00 6.80
N GLN A 64 5.48 12.97 5.98
CA GLN A 64 6.38 14.06 6.35
C GLN A 64 5.54 15.28 6.70
N GLU A 65 5.83 15.88 7.84
CA GLU A 65 5.18 17.10 8.29
C GLU A 65 5.95 18.34 7.89
#